data_ebfc0d2daa216dd668cb1e8190eac48f
#
_entry.id   ebfc0d2daa216dd668cb1e8190eac48f
#
_cell.length_a   1.000
_cell.length_b   1.000
_cell.length_c   1.000
_cell.angle_alpha   90.00
_cell.angle_beta   90.00
_cell.angle_gamma   90.00
#
_symmetry.space_group_name_H-M   'P 1'
#
loop_
_entity.id
_entity.type
_entity.pdbx_description
1 polymer ?
#
loop_
_entity_poly.entity_id
_entity_poly.type
_entity_poly.pdbx_seq_one_letter_code
_entity_poly.pdbx_strand_id
1 'polypeptide(L)'
;MARGNEKGHLENLVGYGRRNFLVPVPSFETFTELNAHLARRCEVDLDRRLRGKGATKAERLEEDRDAMLQLPENTFEPCRVESRRANSLSLVRFDRNDYSVPTAFAHHEVIVSGGIEQISISSGPELVATHPREWGREHTTSDPRHYLALLERKPGALDFARPLERWELPICFALLRRLEADLGSSGTREFIKVLRLMERSTLRELTGAVEAATAIGATSADAISLIVFHRQERPVGLFSLDGHPHLKSVAIDPPDLSAYTGLTQKGA
;
A
#
# COMPACT_ATOMS: atom_id res chain seq x y z
N MET A 1 16.65 -26.32 24.69
CA MET A 1 17.25 -25.01 24.29
C MET A 1 18.65 -25.29 23.81
N ALA A 2 18.94 -25.02 22.52
CA ALA A 2 20.28 -25.12 21.96
C ALA A 2 21.21 -24.12 22.68
N ARG A 3 22.37 -24.59 23.13
CA ARG A 3 23.33 -23.75 23.86
C ARG A 3 24.09 -22.88 22.86
N GLY A 4 24.48 -21.64 23.22
CA GLY A 4 25.15 -20.68 22.36
C GLY A 4 26.47 -21.18 21.70
N ASN A 5 27.08 -22.23 22.24
CA ASN A 5 28.29 -22.86 21.70
C ASN A 5 28.08 -23.58 20.35
N GLU A 6 26.85 -23.90 19.98
CA GLU A 6 26.55 -24.53 18.67
C GLU A 6 26.61 -23.55 17.51
N LYS A 7 26.68 -22.23 17.80
CA LYS A 7 26.75 -21.15 16.78
C LYS A 7 28.15 -20.73 16.36
N GLY A 8 29.22 -21.34 16.91
CA GLY A 8 30.62 -20.93 16.65
C GLY A 8 31.01 -20.95 15.16
N HIS A 9 30.45 -21.88 14.38
CA HIS A 9 30.70 -21.95 12.94
C HIS A 9 30.00 -20.78 12.19
N LEU A 10 28.78 -20.37 12.61
CA LEU A 10 28.08 -19.23 12.03
C LEU A 10 28.78 -17.90 12.30
N GLU A 11 29.31 -17.73 13.53
CA GLU A 11 30.09 -16.53 13.88
C GLU A 11 31.36 -16.42 13.07
N ASN A 12 32.05 -17.55 12.84
CA ASN A 12 33.21 -17.60 11.98
C ASN A 12 32.85 -17.27 10.52
N LEU A 13 31.73 -17.74 10.01
CA LEU A 13 31.26 -17.43 8.65
C LEU A 13 30.89 -15.95 8.48
N VAL A 14 30.21 -15.35 9.47
CA VAL A 14 29.96 -13.90 9.50
C VAL A 14 31.27 -13.12 9.51
N GLY A 15 32.22 -13.52 10.33
CA GLY A 15 33.57 -12.94 10.37
C GLY A 15 34.30 -13.07 9.04
N TYR A 16 34.19 -14.22 8.36
CA TYR A 16 34.71 -14.45 7.04
C TYR A 16 34.10 -13.48 6.01
N GLY A 17 32.77 -13.41 5.95
CA GLY A 17 32.06 -12.52 5.04
C GLY A 17 32.49 -11.05 5.22
N ARG A 18 32.58 -10.59 6.46
CA ARG A 18 33.00 -9.21 6.76
C ARG A 18 34.40 -8.92 6.23
N ARG A 19 35.36 -9.83 6.41
CA ARG A 19 36.76 -9.63 5.99
C ARG A 19 36.98 -9.79 4.49
N ASN A 20 36.19 -10.62 3.81
CA ASN A 20 36.41 -10.95 2.40
C ASN A 20 35.43 -10.28 1.44
N PHE A 21 34.22 -9.95 1.88
CA PHE A 21 33.19 -9.38 1.03
C PHE A 21 32.95 -7.88 1.26
N LEU A 22 33.30 -7.39 2.46
CA LEU A 22 33.09 -6.00 2.88
C LEU A 22 34.42 -5.25 3.16
N VAL A 23 35.52 -5.68 2.53
CA VAL A 23 36.81 -4.97 2.62
C VAL A 23 37.34 -4.76 1.21
N PRO A 24 37.66 -3.49 0.82
CA PRO A 24 37.39 -2.25 1.55
C PRO A 24 35.91 -2.07 1.79
N VAL A 25 35.52 -1.29 2.82
CA VAL A 25 34.11 -1.08 3.17
C VAL A 25 33.39 -0.41 1.99
N PRO A 26 32.44 -1.11 1.35
CA PRO A 26 31.76 -0.55 0.20
C PRO A 26 30.68 0.44 0.64
N SER A 27 30.35 1.40 -0.23
CA SER A 27 29.23 2.33 -0.03
C SER A 27 28.10 1.98 -0.99
N PHE A 28 26.88 1.95 -0.49
CA PHE A 28 25.65 1.67 -1.25
C PHE A 28 24.57 2.66 -0.87
N GLU A 29 23.70 2.97 -1.82
CA GLU A 29 22.55 3.84 -1.57
C GLU A 29 21.38 3.05 -0.94
N THR A 30 21.25 1.76 -1.28
CA THR A 30 20.13 0.92 -0.84
C THR A 30 20.61 -0.44 -0.29
N PHE A 31 19.79 -1.05 0.56
CA PHE A 31 20.00 -2.43 1.01
C PHE A 31 19.92 -3.44 -0.15
N THR A 32 19.14 -3.15 -1.17
CA THR A 32 19.03 -3.99 -2.38
C THR A 32 20.37 -4.08 -3.10
N GLU A 33 21.07 -2.96 -3.26
CA GLU A 33 22.42 -2.92 -3.85
C GLU A 33 23.44 -3.67 -3.00
N LEU A 34 23.40 -3.49 -1.67
CA LEU A 34 24.27 -4.24 -0.75
C LEU A 34 24.03 -5.74 -0.89
N ASN A 35 22.76 -6.18 -0.88
CA ASN A 35 22.42 -7.59 -1.01
C ASN A 35 22.86 -8.17 -2.37
N ALA A 36 22.66 -7.43 -3.47
CA ALA A 36 23.16 -7.83 -4.79
C ALA A 36 24.70 -7.94 -4.83
N HIS A 37 25.42 -7.02 -4.17
CA HIS A 37 26.86 -7.12 -4.02
C HIS A 37 27.26 -8.38 -3.27
N LEU A 38 26.65 -8.65 -2.11
CA LEU A 38 26.96 -9.83 -1.29
C LEU A 38 26.65 -11.13 -2.04
N ALA A 39 25.52 -11.19 -2.77
CA ALA A 39 25.18 -12.35 -3.60
C ALA A 39 26.28 -12.65 -4.63
N ARG A 40 26.68 -11.64 -5.40
CA ARG A 40 27.81 -11.80 -6.37
C ARG A 40 29.09 -12.24 -5.70
N ARG A 41 29.44 -11.71 -4.52
CA ARG A 41 30.63 -12.12 -3.79
C ARG A 41 30.54 -13.57 -3.32
N CYS A 42 29.37 -14.02 -2.90
CA CYS A 42 29.13 -15.42 -2.55
C CYS A 42 29.28 -16.35 -3.77
N GLU A 43 28.75 -15.94 -4.93
CA GLU A 43 28.87 -16.71 -6.19
C GLU A 43 30.37 -16.89 -6.59
N VAL A 44 31.13 -15.79 -6.58
CA VAL A 44 32.58 -15.85 -6.86
C VAL A 44 33.34 -16.73 -5.85
N ASP A 45 32.91 -16.73 -4.58
CA ASP A 45 33.57 -17.56 -3.54
C ASP A 45 33.29 -19.06 -3.71
N LEU A 46 32.27 -19.45 -4.52
CA LEU A 46 32.00 -20.85 -4.84
C LEU A 46 33.10 -21.53 -5.65
N ASP A 47 33.84 -20.79 -6.47
CA ASP A 47 34.98 -21.32 -7.25
C ASP A 47 36.17 -21.66 -6.37
N ARG A 48 36.15 -21.22 -5.12
CA ARG A 48 37.28 -21.41 -4.21
C ARG A 48 37.36 -22.86 -3.71
N ARG A 49 38.59 -23.40 -3.68
CA ARG A 49 38.89 -24.68 -3.03
C ARG A 49 39.30 -24.47 -1.57
N LEU A 50 38.75 -25.29 -0.69
CA LEU A 50 39.12 -25.29 0.72
C LEU A 50 40.44 -26.06 0.89
N ARG A 51 41.27 -25.60 1.82
CA ARG A 51 42.57 -26.28 2.12
C ARG A 51 42.32 -27.73 2.48
N GLY A 52 43.05 -28.64 1.81
CA GLY A 52 42.95 -30.08 2.02
C GLY A 52 41.72 -30.75 1.38
N LYS A 53 40.94 -30.01 0.55
CA LYS A 53 39.80 -30.54 -0.22
C LYS A 53 40.11 -30.48 -1.71
N GLY A 54 39.87 -31.58 -2.44
CA GLY A 54 40.09 -31.67 -3.89
C GLY A 54 39.06 -30.89 -4.71
N ALA A 55 37.83 -30.84 -4.25
CA ALA A 55 36.70 -30.21 -4.92
C ALA A 55 36.53 -28.71 -4.55
N THR A 56 35.96 -27.92 -5.47
CA THR A 56 35.53 -26.54 -5.22
C THR A 56 34.34 -26.50 -4.25
N LYS A 57 34.00 -25.31 -3.75
CA LYS A 57 32.78 -25.15 -2.96
C LYS A 57 31.53 -25.39 -3.81
N ALA A 58 31.55 -25.00 -5.11
CA ALA A 58 30.43 -25.23 -6.02
C ALA A 58 30.13 -26.72 -6.18
N GLU A 59 31.17 -27.53 -6.48
CA GLU A 59 31.01 -28.98 -6.63
C GLU A 59 30.42 -29.63 -5.37
N ARG A 60 30.89 -29.20 -4.20
CA ARG A 60 30.36 -29.69 -2.93
C ARG A 60 28.94 -29.20 -2.61
N LEU A 61 28.61 -27.99 -3.06
CA LEU A 61 27.24 -27.48 -2.90
C LEU A 61 26.21 -28.28 -3.71
N GLU A 62 26.59 -28.76 -4.89
CA GLU A 62 25.70 -29.65 -5.66
C GLU A 62 25.48 -30.99 -4.93
N GLU A 63 26.54 -31.59 -4.36
CA GLU A 63 26.37 -32.79 -3.51
C GLU A 63 25.45 -32.53 -2.31
N ASP A 64 25.56 -31.36 -1.66
CA ASP A 64 24.72 -30.98 -0.53
C ASP A 64 23.26 -30.73 -0.97
N ARG A 65 23.03 -30.14 -2.16
CA ARG A 65 21.70 -29.87 -2.71
C ARG A 65 20.86 -31.13 -2.91
N ASP A 66 21.49 -32.22 -3.35
CA ASP A 66 20.81 -33.51 -3.54
C ASP A 66 20.27 -34.08 -2.21
N ALA A 67 20.87 -33.69 -1.08
CA ALA A 67 20.46 -34.10 0.25
C ALA A 67 19.57 -33.06 0.97
N MET A 68 19.41 -31.85 0.41
CA MET A 68 18.60 -30.80 1.01
C MET A 68 17.10 -31.11 0.90
N LEU A 69 16.33 -30.71 1.91
CA LEU A 69 14.89 -30.69 1.84
C LEU A 69 14.42 -29.61 0.87
N GLN A 70 13.27 -29.85 0.23
CA GLN A 70 12.63 -28.80 -0.58
C GLN A 70 12.30 -27.59 0.28
N LEU A 71 12.46 -26.40 -0.28
CA LEU A 71 12.07 -25.17 0.39
C LEU A 71 10.54 -25.16 0.54
N PRO A 72 10.02 -24.65 1.67
CA PRO A 72 8.59 -24.46 1.84
C PRO A 72 8.05 -23.48 0.78
N GLU A 73 6.80 -23.70 0.34
CA GLU A 73 6.14 -22.81 -0.64
C GLU A 73 6.09 -21.35 -0.17
N ASN A 74 5.86 -21.17 1.14
CA ASN A 74 5.90 -19.84 1.75
C ASN A 74 7.30 -19.55 2.27
N THR A 75 7.93 -18.54 1.72
CA THR A 75 9.24 -18.07 2.18
C THR A 75 9.09 -17.38 3.54
N PHE A 76 10.10 -17.57 4.41
CA PHE A 76 10.18 -16.83 5.67
C PHE A 76 10.42 -15.35 5.39
N GLU A 77 9.52 -14.50 5.88
CA GLU A 77 9.68 -13.05 5.82
C GLU A 77 10.41 -12.57 7.08
N PRO A 78 11.66 -12.08 6.95
CA PRO A 78 12.44 -11.62 8.10
C PRO A 78 11.90 -10.26 8.58
N CYS A 79 11.02 -10.30 9.56
CA CYS A 79 10.46 -9.10 10.17
C CYS A 79 10.54 -9.18 11.71
N ARG A 80 10.61 -8.01 12.34
CA ARG A 80 10.45 -7.87 13.78
C ARG A 80 8.98 -7.63 14.08
N VAL A 81 8.37 -8.50 14.85
CA VAL A 81 6.95 -8.43 15.19
C VAL A 81 6.78 -7.97 16.65
N GLU A 82 5.94 -6.96 16.85
CA GLU A 82 5.62 -6.41 18.18
C GLU A 82 4.12 -6.12 18.30
N SER A 83 3.53 -6.43 19.46
CA SER A 83 2.21 -5.90 19.82
C SER A 83 2.37 -4.49 20.36
N ARG A 84 1.57 -3.55 19.83
CA ARG A 84 1.56 -2.15 20.21
C ARG A 84 0.13 -1.64 20.32
N ARG A 85 -0.05 -0.57 21.08
CA ARG A 85 -1.33 0.12 21.18
C ARG A 85 -1.26 1.46 20.46
N ALA A 86 -2.23 1.72 19.57
CA ALA A 86 -2.37 3.02 18.94
C ALA A 86 -2.74 4.09 19.99
N ASN A 87 -2.13 5.26 19.92
CA ASN A 87 -2.42 6.36 20.82
C ASN A 87 -3.68 7.16 20.37
N SER A 88 -4.03 8.21 21.12
CA SER A 88 -5.17 9.09 20.81
C SER A 88 -5.05 9.86 19.48
N LEU A 89 -3.84 9.96 18.93
CA LEU A 89 -3.56 10.58 17.63
C LEU A 89 -3.54 9.54 16.51
N SER A 90 -3.96 8.30 16.79
CA SER A 90 -3.92 7.17 15.84
C SER A 90 -2.50 6.88 15.33
N LEU A 91 -1.52 7.00 16.22
CA LEU A 91 -0.12 6.70 15.95
C LEU A 91 0.31 5.47 16.74
N VAL A 92 1.10 4.64 16.10
CA VAL A 92 1.69 3.42 16.66
C VAL A 92 3.22 3.58 16.67
N ARG A 93 3.83 3.43 17.85
CA ARG A 93 5.28 3.57 17.98
C ARG A 93 5.99 2.25 17.71
N PHE A 94 6.93 2.28 16.76
CA PHE A 94 7.80 1.16 16.45
C PHE A 94 9.22 1.68 16.14
N ASP A 95 10.21 1.05 16.73
CA ASP A 95 11.64 1.37 16.56
C ASP A 95 11.95 2.89 16.68
N ARG A 96 11.32 3.54 17.67
CA ARG A 96 11.45 4.98 18.00
C ARG A 96 10.85 5.95 16.98
N ASN A 97 10.07 5.45 16.03
CA ASN A 97 9.32 6.23 15.06
C ASN A 97 7.82 5.99 15.24
N ASP A 98 7.00 6.93 14.81
CA ASP A 98 5.55 6.86 14.92
C ASP A 98 4.93 6.69 13.53
N TYR A 99 4.00 5.74 13.41
CA TYR A 99 3.32 5.39 12.15
C TYR A 99 1.82 5.49 12.33
N SER A 100 1.14 6.13 11.37
CA SER A 100 -0.30 6.33 11.49
C SER A 100 -1.10 5.08 11.16
N VAL A 101 -2.25 4.94 11.82
CA VAL A 101 -3.31 3.98 11.49
C VAL A 101 -4.63 4.72 11.29
N PRO A 102 -5.61 4.15 10.59
CA PRO A 102 -6.93 4.76 10.49
C PRO A 102 -7.51 5.10 11.87
N THR A 103 -8.18 6.24 11.97
CA THR A 103 -8.69 6.76 13.27
C THR A 103 -9.65 5.82 13.98
N ALA A 104 -10.25 4.87 13.26
CA ALA A 104 -11.07 3.81 13.84
C ALA A 104 -10.28 2.89 14.78
N PHE A 105 -8.96 2.76 14.59
CA PHE A 105 -8.06 1.93 15.41
C PHE A 105 -7.37 2.70 16.54
N ALA A 106 -7.74 3.96 16.77
CA ALA A 106 -7.26 4.70 17.93
C ALA A 106 -7.54 3.91 19.22
N HIS A 107 -6.55 3.83 20.10
CA HIS A 107 -6.59 3.06 21.35
C HIS A 107 -6.73 1.53 21.23
N HIS A 108 -6.73 0.97 20.01
CA HIS A 108 -6.75 -0.47 19.80
C HIS A 108 -5.34 -1.07 19.88
N GLU A 109 -5.27 -2.33 20.27
CA GLU A 109 -4.07 -3.15 20.12
C GLU A 109 -3.92 -3.58 18.66
N VAL A 110 -2.70 -3.45 18.15
CA VAL A 110 -2.33 -3.82 16.79
C VAL A 110 -0.99 -4.56 16.80
N ILE A 111 -0.78 -5.37 15.79
CA ILE A 111 0.50 -6.05 15.56
C ILE A 111 1.28 -5.28 14.52
N VAL A 112 2.49 -4.89 14.86
CA VAL A 112 3.41 -4.21 13.96
C VAL A 112 4.47 -5.18 13.51
N SER A 113 4.58 -5.37 12.20
CA SER A 113 5.59 -6.19 11.55
C SER A 113 6.57 -5.28 10.80
N GLY A 114 7.77 -5.13 11.35
CA GLY A 114 8.82 -4.29 10.77
C GLY A 114 9.75 -5.11 9.88
N GLY A 115 9.54 -5.04 8.57
CA GLY A 115 10.45 -5.55 7.56
C GLY A 115 11.65 -4.61 7.31
N ILE A 116 12.42 -4.85 6.26
CA ILE A 116 13.57 -4.01 5.91
C ILE A 116 13.12 -2.68 5.31
N GLU A 117 12.16 -2.70 4.40
CA GLU A 117 11.71 -1.52 3.64
C GLU A 117 10.35 -0.99 4.11
N GLN A 118 9.54 -1.85 4.73
CA GLN A 118 8.15 -1.54 5.07
C GLN A 118 7.82 -1.91 6.51
N ILE A 119 6.89 -1.15 7.06
CA ILE A 119 6.20 -1.45 8.31
C ILE A 119 4.75 -1.81 7.95
N SER A 120 4.33 -3.02 8.31
CA SER A 120 2.95 -3.47 8.17
C SER A 120 2.28 -3.49 9.55
N ILE A 121 1.09 -2.92 9.64
CA ILE A 121 0.32 -2.86 10.88
C ILE A 121 -1.00 -3.60 10.66
N SER A 122 -1.30 -4.57 11.51
CA SER A 122 -2.50 -5.40 11.41
C SER A 122 -3.29 -5.44 12.71
N SER A 123 -4.60 -5.64 12.60
CA SER A 123 -5.50 -5.88 13.71
C SER A 123 -6.20 -7.22 13.48
N GLY A 124 -5.80 -8.25 14.25
CA GLY A 124 -6.17 -9.62 13.92
C GLY A 124 -5.67 -10.02 12.52
N PRO A 125 -6.54 -10.58 11.65
CA PRO A 125 -6.17 -10.96 10.29
C PRO A 125 -6.15 -9.79 9.29
N GLU A 126 -6.64 -8.62 9.68
CA GLU A 126 -6.80 -7.46 8.80
C GLU A 126 -5.53 -6.64 8.76
N LEU A 127 -5.01 -6.38 7.54
CA LEU A 127 -3.94 -5.42 7.30
C LEU A 127 -4.53 -4.01 7.34
N VAL A 128 -4.17 -3.24 8.36
CA VAL A 128 -4.74 -1.92 8.67
C VAL A 128 -3.98 -0.79 8.00
N ALA A 129 -2.65 -0.88 7.97
CA ALA A 129 -1.79 0.13 7.37
C ALA A 129 -0.45 -0.45 6.91
N THR A 130 0.14 0.17 5.90
CA THR A 130 1.50 -0.10 5.44
C THR A 130 2.22 1.22 5.23
N HIS A 131 3.44 1.33 5.74
CA HIS A 131 4.27 2.52 5.63
C HIS A 131 5.69 2.16 5.19
N PRO A 132 6.40 3.04 4.48
CA PRO A 132 7.84 2.90 4.33
C PRO A 132 8.51 2.92 5.71
N ARG A 133 9.54 2.09 5.89
CA ARG A 133 10.27 2.04 7.14
C ARG A 133 11.22 3.21 7.28
N GLU A 134 11.10 3.92 8.38
CA GLU A 134 12.06 4.94 8.79
C GLU A 134 13.16 4.32 9.67
N TRP A 135 14.42 4.49 9.24
CA TRP A 135 15.58 4.03 9.96
C TRP A 135 16.15 5.08 10.92
N GLY A 136 15.68 6.32 10.84
CA GLY A 136 16.01 7.40 11.75
C GLY A 136 15.37 7.23 13.12
N ARG A 137 15.20 8.34 13.82
CA ARG A 137 14.57 8.39 15.15
C ARG A 137 13.65 9.59 15.22
N GLU A 138 12.57 9.46 16.01
CA GLU A 138 11.60 10.52 16.29
C GLU A 138 10.92 11.09 15.03
N HIS A 139 10.83 10.26 13.97
CA HIS A 139 10.06 10.60 12.77
C HIS A 139 8.61 10.15 12.93
N THR A 140 7.71 10.92 12.33
CA THR A 140 6.30 10.56 12.22
C THR A 140 5.96 10.40 10.75
N THR A 141 5.58 9.18 10.37
CA THR A 141 5.11 8.84 9.03
C THR A 141 3.60 8.71 9.06
N SER A 142 2.91 9.64 8.42
CA SER A 142 1.44 9.69 8.40
C SER A 142 0.90 9.49 7.00
N ASP A 143 -0.13 8.65 6.89
CA ASP A 143 -0.98 8.58 5.71
C ASP A 143 -2.19 9.52 5.93
N PRO A 144 -2.35 10.58 5.13
CA PRO A 144 -3.47 11.50 5.27
C PRO A 144 -4.84 10.84 5.23
N ARG A 145 -4.97 9.74 4.47
CA ARG A 145 -6.22 8.98 4.32
C ARG A 145 -6.74 8.46 5.65
N HIS A 146 -5.87 8.14 6.59
CA HIS A 146 -6.23 7.65 7.91
C HIS A 146 -7.07 8.62 8.74
N TYR A 147 -7.01 9.91 8.43
CA TYR A 147 -7.66 10.99 9.19
C TYR A 147 -8.92 11.54 8.53
N LEU A 148 -9.20 11.17 7.28
CA LEU A 148 -10.32 11.73 6.50
C LEU A 148 -11.67 11.50 7.15
N ALA A 149 -11.91 10.33 7.73
CA ALA A 149 -13.15 10.01 8.44
C ALA A 149 -13.39 10.93 9.67
N LEU A 150 -12.31 11.32 10.36
CA LEU A 150 -12.38 12.26 11.47
C LEU A 150 -12.62 13.70 10.96
N LEU A 151 -11.97 14.08 9.87
CA LEU A 151 -12.11 15.40 9.27
C LEU A 151 -13.48 15.63 8.69
N GLU A 152 -14.14 14.59 8.16
CA GLU A 152 -15.56 14.71 7.73
C GLU A 152 -16.48 15.10 8.87
N ARG A 153 -16.20 14.62 10.09
CA ARG A 153 -16.95 15.04 11.30
C ARG A 153 -16.57 16.45 11.77
N LYS A 154 -15.36 16.91 11.44
CA LYS A 154 -14.85 18.24 11.84
C LYS A 154 -14.23 18.95 10.62
N PRO A 155 -15.05 19.37 9.64
CA PRO A 155 -14.55 19.93 8.38
C PRO A 155 -13.65 21.15 8.54
N GLY A 156 -13.90 21.99 9.52
CA GLY A 156 -13.08 23.17 9.80
C GLY A 156 -11.63 22.89 10.22
N ALA A 157 -11.29 21.62 10.50
CA ALA A 157 -9.92 21.24 10.81
C ALA A 157 -9.11 20.85 9.55
N LEU A 158 -9.72 20.76 8.36
CA LEU A 158 -9.07 20.27 7.14
C LEU A 158 -7.78 21.05 6.81
N ASP A 159 -7.85 22.39 6.82
CA ASP A 159 -6.76 23.25 6.40
C ASP A 159 -5.63 23.38 7.46
N PHE A 160 -5.85 22.84 8.68
CA PHE A 160 -4.92 22.88 9.81
C PHE A 160 -4.44 21.52 10.28
N ALA A 161 -4.85 20.47 9.60
CA ALA A 161 -4.53 19.10 9.99
C ALA A 161 -3.09 18.73 9.61
N ARG A 162 -2.20 18.64 10.61
CA ARG A 162 -0.78 18.27 10.43
C ARG A 162 -0.54 17.07 9.50
N PRO A 163 -1.33 15.98 9.57
CA PRO A 163 -1.14 14.84 8.67
C PRO A 163 -1.33 15.17 7.19
N LEU A 164 -2.00 16.28 6.86
CA LEU A 164 -2.29 16.72 5.51
C LEU A 164 -1.31 17.78 4.98
N GLU A 165 -0.49 18.41 5.83
CA GLU A 165 0.42 19.51 5.45
C GLU A 165 1.37 19.16 4.30
N ARG A 166 1.78 17.91 4.20
CA ARG A 166 2.70 17.41 3.17
C ARG A 166 2.01 16.58 2.09
N TRP A 167 0.69 16.61 2.07
CA TRP A 167 -0.06 15.83 1.11
C TRP A 167 -0.14 16.55 -0.23
N GLU A 168 0.69 16.17 -1.16
CA GLU A 168 0.71 16.69 -2.52
C GLU A 168 -0.42 16.05 -3.33
N LEU A 169 -1.47 16.82 -3.59
CA LEU A 169 -2.57 16.43 -4.45
C LEU A 169 -2.42 17.08 -5.83
N PRO A 170 -2.85 16.41 -6.92
CA PRO A 170 -2.91 16.99 -8.25
C PRO A 170 -3.70 18.30 -8.29
N ILE A 171 -3.37 19.18 -9.23
CA ILE A 171 -3.95 20.53 -9.35
C ILE A 171 -5.48 20.54 -9.46
N CYS A 172 -6.08 19.50 -10.05
CA CYS A 172 -7.53 19.37 -10.17
C CYS A 172 -8.26 19.36 -8.82
N PHE A 173 -7.59 18.86 -7.75
CA PHE A 173 -8.16 18.91 -6.40
C PHE A 173 -8.17 20.32 -5.83
N ALA A 174 -7.17 21.14 -6.14
CA ALA A 174 -7.17 22.56 -5.74
C ALA A 174 -8.27 23.33 -6.46
N LEU A 175 -8.55 23.01 -7.74
CA LEU A 175 -9.66 23.59 -8.47
C LEU A 175 -11.00 23.16 -7.87
N LEU A 176 -11.20 21.88 -7.64
CA LEU A 176 -12.40 21.37 -6.98
C LEU A 176 -12.60 22.02 -5.60
N ARG A 177 -11.54 22.18 -4.81
CA ARG A 177 -11.60 22.82 -3.50
C ARG A 177 -12.06 24.29 -3.59
N ARG A 178 -11.67 25.02 -4.65
CA ARG A 178 -12.14 26.39 -4.90
C ARG A 178 -13.63 26.43 -5.25
N LEU A 179 -14.10 25.54 -6.10
CA LEU A 179 -15.51 25.45 -6.48
C LEU A 179 -16.41 25.13 -5.27
N GLU A 180 -15.90 24.29 -4.37
CA GLU A 180 -16.63 23.91 -3.15
C GLU A 180 -16.50 24.97 -2.03
N ALA A 181 -15.53 25.87 -2.09
CA ALA A 181 -15.30 26.89 -1.06
C ALA A 181 -16.50 27.86 -0.94
N ASP A 182 -17.19 28.15 -2.03
CA ASP A 182 -18.35 29.03 -2.07
C ASP A 182 -19.54 28.47 -1.27
N LEU A 183 -19.56 27.15 -1.05
CA LEU A 183 -20.58 26.46 -0.25
C LEU A 183 -20.25 26.40 1.26
N GLY A 184 -19.15 27.03 1.69
CA GLY A 184 -18.69 27.07 3.08
C GLY A 184 -18.41 25.68 3.68
N SER A 185 -18.88 25.42 4.88
CA SER A 185 -18.63 24.14 5.57
C SER A 185 -19.24 22.93 4.89
N SER A 186 -20.32 23.10 4.12
CA SER A 186 -20.94 22.05 3.32
C SER A 186 -20.01 21.64 2.18
N GLY A 187 -19.45 22.60 1.44
CA GLY A 187 -18.49 22.33 0.38
C GLY A 187 -17.22 21.67 0.90
N THR A 188 -16.71 22.12 2.06
CA THR A 188 -15.56 21.45 2.70
C THR A 188 -15.87 19.98 3.00
N ARG A 189 -17.08 19.69 3.48
CA ARG A 189 -17.48 18.30 3.75
C ARG A 189 -17.59 17.47 2.47
N GLU A 190 -18.14 18.06 1.40
CA GLU A 190 -18.19 17.41 0.09
C GLU A 190 -16.78 17.12 -0.44
N PHE A 191 -15.87 18.07 -0.33
CA PHE A 191 -14.46 17.85 -0.72
C PHE A 191 -13.81 16.70 0.07
N ILE A 192 -14.04 16.63 1.38
CA ILE A 192 -13.53 15.52 2.20
C ILE A 192 -14.13 14.19 1.76
N LYS A 193 -15.43 14.13 1.41
CA LYS A 193 -16.04 12.91 0.86
C LYS A 193 -15.38 12.47 -0.45
N VAL A 194 -15.02 13.41 -1.33
CA VAL A 194 -14.26 13.10 -2.54
C VAL A 194 -12.90 12.50 -2.19
N LEU A 195 -12.16 13.10 -1.25
CA LEU A 195 -10.88 12.55 -0.81
C LEU A 195 -11.03 11.15 -0.21
N ARG A 196 -12.13 10.87 0.49
CA ARG A 196 -12.42 9.54 1.05
C ARG A 196 -12.65 8.46 -0.01
N LEU A 197 -12.93 8.81 -1.25
CA LEU A 197 -12.98 7.82 -2.32
C LEU A 197 -11.63 7.12 -2.52
N MET A 198 -10.51 7.70 -2.07
CA MET A 198 -9.19 7.05 -2.03
C MET A 198 -9.11 5.87 -1.05
N GLU A 199 -10.11 5.66 -0.20
CA GLU A 199 -10.23 4.44 0.61
C GLU A 199 -10.54 3.20 -0.28
N ARG A 200 -11.08 3.42 -1.49
CA ARG A 200 -11.55 2.36 -2.41
C ARG A 200 -11.00 2.48 -3.84
N SER A 201 -10.29 3.55 -4.14
CA SER A 201 -9.72 3.82 -5.47
C SER A 201 -8.30 4.36 -5.35
N THR A 202 -7.53 4.20 -6.41
CA THR A 202 -6.19 4.79 -6.50
C THR A 202 -6.26 6.30 -6.72
N LEU A 203 -5.21 7.03 -6.33
CA LEU A 203 -5.11 8.46 -6.60
C LEU A 203 -5.25 8.77 -8.11
N ARG A 204 -4.69 7.92 -8.98
CA ARG A 204 -4.78 8.07 -10.44
C ARG A 204 -6.22 7.98 -10.94
N GLU A 205 -6.98 6.99 -10.49
CA GLU A 205 -8.40 6.81 -10.87
C GLU A 205 -9.23 8.00 -10.40
N LEU A 206 -9.03 8.40 -9.14
CA LEU A 206 -9.75 9.53 -8.58
C LEU A 206 -9.40 10.84 -9.28
N THR A 207 -8.11 11.08 -9.59
CA THR A 207 -7.67 12.26 -10.36
C THR A 207 -8.41 12.35 -11.68
N GLY A 208 -8.42 11.28 -12.47
CA GLY A 208 -9.13 11.28 -13.75
C GLY A 208 -10.64 11.47 -13.61
N ALA A 209 -11.26 10.97 -12.52
CA ALA A 209 -12.68 11.20 -12.25
C ALA A 209 -12.97 12.66 -11.88
N VAL A 210 -12.12 13.29 -11.04
CA VAL A 210 -12.23 14.71 -10.67
C VAL A 210 -12.07 15.62 -11.88
N GLU A 211 -11.11 15.33 -12.76
CA GLU A 211 -10.91 16.09 -14.02
C GLU A 211 -12.16 16.00 -14.90
N ALA A 212 -12.70 14.80 -15.11
CA ALA A 212 -13.90 14.60 -15.94
C ALA A 212 -15.12 15.27 -15.33
N ALA A 213 -15.32 15.16 -14.01
CA ALA A 213 -16.42 15.77 -13.28
C ALA A 213 -16.35 17.30 -13.36
N THR A 214 -15.18 17.87 -13.16
CA THR A 214 -14.94 19.33 -13.26
C THR A 214 -15.22 19.85 -14.66
N ALA A 215 -14.83 19.11 -15.71
CA ALA A 215 -15.07 19.50 -17.10
C ALA A 215 -16.57 19.61 -17.46
N ILE A 216 -17.42 18.82 -16.81
CA ILE A 216 -18.88 18.83 -17.02
C ILE A 216 -19.66 19.61 -15.93
N GLY A 217 -18.95 20.22 -14.98
CA GLY A 217 -19.56 20.97 -13.88
C GLY A 217 -20.22 20.11 -12.79
N ALA A 218 -19.98 18.79 -12.78
CA ALA A 218 -20.58 17.85 -11.81
C ALA A 218 -19.63 17.62 -10.62
N THR A 219 -19.53 18.60 -9.71
CA THR A 219 -18.51 18.65 -8.65
C THR A 219 -18.91 17.92 -7.36
N SER A 220 -20.13 17.39 -7.25
CA SER A 220 -20.57 16.68 -6.03
C SER A 220 -19.80 15.37 -5.82
N ALA A 221 -19.62 14.97 -4.56
CA ALA A 221 -18.98 13.72 -4.20
C ALA A 221 -19.68 12.50 -4.81
N ASP A 222 -21.01 12.53 -4.89
CA ASP A 222 -21.79 11.44 -5.48
C ASP A 222 -21.55 11.33 -6.99
N ALA A 223 -21.49 12.46 -7.71
CA ALA A 223 -21.20 12.47 -9.14
C ALA A 223 -19.79 11.93 -9.43
N ILE A 224 -18.80 12.37 -8.65
CA ILE A 224 -17.41 11.89 -8.78
C ILE A 224 -17.32 10.40 -8.42
N SER A 225 -18.02 9.95 -7.39
CA SER A 225 -18.09 8.53 -7.02
C SER A 225 -18.67 7.68 -8.15
N LEU A 226 -19.73 8.15 -8.81
CA LEU A 226 -20.32 7.46 -9.95
C LEU A 226 -19.34 7.34 -11.13
N ILE A 227 -18.59 8.40 -11.41
CA ILE A 227 -17.56 8.38 -12.47
C ILE A 227 -16.43 7.39 -12.14
N VAL A 228 -15.97 7.36 -10.87
CA VAL A 228 -14.96 6.38 -10.41
C VAL A 228 -15.49 4.96 -10.62
N PHE A 229 -16.71 4.69 -10.13
CA PHE A 229 -17.32 3.38 -10.22
C PHE A 229 -17.49 2.92 -11.68
N HIS A 230 -18.02 3.78 -12.55
CA HIS A 230 -18.21 3.48 -13.97
C HIS A 230 -16.88 3.19 -14.70
N ARG A 231 -15.78 3.82 -14.30
CA ARG A 231 -14.45 3.55 -14.88
C ARG A 231 -13.84 2.25 -14.38
N GLN A 232 -14.23 1.80 -13.20
CA GLN A 232 -13.79 0.51 -12.64
C GLN A 232 -14.60 -0.66 -13.18
N GLU A 233 -15.85 -0.41 -13.58
CA GLU A 233 -16.65 -1.42 -14.27
C GLU A 233 -15.96 -1.81 -15.58
N ARG A 234 -15.67 -3.09 -15.72
CA ARG A 234 -15.29 -3.63 -17.02
C ARG A 234 -16.46 -3.40 -17.96
N PRO A 235 -16.22 -2.89 -19.20
CA PRO A 235 -17.30 -2.83 -20.18
C PRO A 235 -17.89 -4.23 -20.28
N VAL A 236 -19.18 -4.34 -20.01
CA VAL A 236 -19.90 -5.59 -20.20
C VAL A 236 -19.66 -5.98 -21.65
N GLY A 237 -18.95 -7.06 -21.88
CA GLY A 237 -18.69 -7.54 -23.23
C GLY A 237 -20.04 -7.72 -23.90
N LEU A 238 -20.34 -6.92 -24.94
CA LEU A 238 -21.56 -7.09 -25.69
C LEU A 238 -21.58 -8.54 -26.21
N PHE A 239 -22.60 -9.27 -25.83
CA PHE A 239 -22.78 -10.62 -26.32
C PHE A 239 -22.88 -10.57 -27.84
N SER A 240 -21.95 -11.24 -28.54
CA SER A 240 -22.03 -11.32 -29.99
C SER A 240 -23.22 -12.18 -30.38
N LEU A 241 -24.11 -11.60 -31.19
CA LEU A 241 -25.25 -12.33 -31.77
C LEU A 241 -24.85 -13.20 -32.97
N ASP A 242 -23.54 -13.24 -33.29
CA ASP A 242 -23.02 -14.11 -34.34
C ASP A 242 -23.15 -15.56 -33.91
N GLY A 243 -23.81 -16.38 -34.77
CA GLY A 243 -24.17 -17.75 -34.43
C GLY A 243 -25.52 -17.93 -33.69
N HIS A 244 -26.21 -16.82 -33.32
CA HIS A 244 -27.50 -16.86 -32.65
C HIS A 244 -28.61 -16.13 -33.45
N PRO A 245 -28.97 -16.59 -34.69
CA PRO A 245 -29.88 -15.85 -35.55
C PRO A 245 -31.28 -15.69 -34.95
N HIS A 246 -31.71 -16.58 -34.05
CA HIS A 246 -32.98 -16.50 -33.32
C HIS A 246 -33.07 -15.34 -32.34
N LEU A 247 -31.92 -14.82 -31.86
CA LEU A 247 -31.88 -13.67 -30.97
C LEU A 247 -31.88 -12.33 -31.73
N LYS A 248 -31.48 -12.33 -33.00
CA LYS A 248 -31.49 -11.13 -33.85
C LYS A 248 -32.90 -10.61 -34.17
N SER A 249 -33.91 -11.47 -34.08
CA SER A 249 -35.31 -11.12 -34.32
C SER A 249 -36.10 -10.78 -33.05
N VAL A 250 -35.46 -10.84 -31.88
CA VAL A 250 -36.14 -10.47 -30.61
C VAL A 250 -36.20 -8.93 -30.53
N ALA A 251 -37.41 -8.40 -30.67
CA ALA A 251 -37.70 -7.00 -30.37
C ALA A 251 -38.30 -6.92 -28.96
N ILE A 252 -37.73 -6.07 -28.11
CA ILE A 252 -38.28 -5.77 -26.78
C ILE A 252 -38.90 -4.40 -26.88
N ASP A 253 -40.17 -4.30 -26.59
CA ASP A 253 -40.82 -3.00 -26.52
C ASP A 253 -40.18 -2.13 -25.45
N PRO A 254 -39.97 -0.83 -25.70
CA PRO A 254 -39.41 0.05 -24.71
C PRO A 254 -40.30 0.08 -23.49
N PRO A 255 -39.73 0.15 -22.25
CA PRO A 255 -40.56 0.19 -21.03
C PRO A 255 -41.45 1.42 -21.02
N ASP A 256 -42.68 1.26 -20.60
CA ASP A 256 -43.59 2.39 -20.40
C ASP A 256 -43.15 3.22 -19.21
N LEU A 257 -42.63 4.40 -19.49
CA LEU A 257 -42.15 5.35 -18.46
C LEU A 257 -43.22 6.31 -17.99
N SER A 258 -44.47 6.19 -18.45
CA SER A 258 -45.58 7.09 -18.10
C SER A 258 -45.84 7.11 -16.59
N ALA A 259 -45.65 5.99 -15.90
CA ALA A 259 -45.79 5.88 -14.45
C ALA A 259 -44.75 6.72 -13.66
N TYR A 260 -43.64 7.06 -14.28
CA TYR A 260 -42.54 7.84 -13.64
C TYR A 260 -42.59 9.34 -13.94
N THR A 261 -43.46 9.79 -14.87
CA THR A 261 -43.59 11.21 -15.22
C THR A 261 -44.09 12.07 -14.04
N GLY A 262 -44.82 11.48 -13.09
CA GLY A 262 -45.25 12.16 -11.86
C GLY A 262 -44.09 12.47 -10.89
N LEU A 263 -42.95 11.82 -11.01
CA LEU A 263 -41.77 12.04 -10.14
C LEU A 263 -41.00 13.29 -10.55
N THR A 264 -41.05 13.67 -11.82
CA THR A 264 -40.35 14.84 -12.36
C THR A 264 -41.12 16.16 -12.19
N GLN A 265 -42.41 16.13 -11.82
CA GLN A 265 -43.28 17.31 -11.64
C GLN A 265 -43.33 17.82 -10.19
N LYS A 266 -42.71 17.21 -9.21
CA LYS A 266 -42.70 17.65 -7.81
C LYS A 266 -41.44 18.44 -7.43
N GLY A 267 -40.94 19.30 -8.29
CA GLY A 267 -39.78 20.15 -8.06
C GLY A 267 -39.88 21.50 -8.73
N ALA A 268 -41.01 22.19 -8.59
CA ALA A 268 -41.17 23.61 -8.94
C ALA A 268 -41.69 24.36 -7.71
#